data_bac45410375feced52cdb98764f855e3
#
_entry.id   bac45410375feced52cdb98764f855e3
#
_cell.length_a   1.000
_cell.length_b   1.000
_cell.length_c   1.000
_cell.angle_alpha   90.00
_cell.angle_beta   90.00
_cell.angle_gamma   90.00
#
_symmetry.space_group_name_H-M   'P 1'
#
loop_
_entity.id
_entity.type
_entity.pdbx_description
1 polymer ?
#
loop_
_entity_poly.entity_id
_entity_poly.type
_entity_poly.pdbx_seq_one_letter_code
_entity_poly.pdbx_strand_id
1 'polypeptide(L)'
;MTIKENKPLLVNLIYMAVLIITFIYKYAIKDYDELFRIGLAAVTAWIVYFVCKITFLKKSEICFYVILAFTFSAIYLGNVWDLYRIIPIYDKLLHLLSGVIIAIIGFVLFLYLNNGNIKGDFNTYFAVIFSIIFSIAAAGL
;
A
#
# COMPACT_ATOMS: atom_id res chain seq x y z
N MET A 1 -26.27 -6.47 -0.52
CA MET A 1 -24.91 -5.96 -0.27
C MET A 1 -24.22 -7.01 0.60
N THR A 2 -23.43 -7.87 0.00
CA THR A 2 -22.85 -9.04 0.69
C THR A 2 -21.64 -8.62 1.51
N ILE A 3 -21.45 -9.25 2.67
CA ILE A 3 -20.35 -9.02 3.64
C ILE A 3 -18.96 -9.06 2.95
N LYS A 4 -18.86 -9.75 1.82
CA LYS A 4 -17.61 -9.89 1.04
C LYS A 4 -17.16 -8.58 0.38
N GLU A 5 -18.07 -7.69 0.00
CA GLU A 5 -17.75 -6.41 -0.67
C GLU A 5 -17.26 -5.31 0.30
N ASN A 6 -17.43 -5.51 1.60
CA ASN A 6 -17.14 -4.49 2.61
C ASN A 6 -15.82 -4.71 3.37
N LYS A 7 -15.10 -5.82 3.13
CA LYS A 7 -13.84 -6.12 3.84
C LYS A 7 -12.78 -5.04 3.70
N PRO A 8 -12.46 -4.55 2.48
CA PRO A 8 -11.48 -3.48 2.33
C PRO A 8 -11.89 -2.19 3.05
N LEU A 9 -13.19 -1.85 3.01
CA LEU A 9 -13.70 -0.70 3.74
C LEU A 9 -13.56 -0.88 5.26
N LEU A 10 -13.90 -2.07 5.77
CA LEU A 10 -13.79 -2.37 7.19
C LEU A 10 -12.35 -2.23 7.68
N VAL A 11 -11.37 -2.79 6.93
CA VAL A 11 -9.96 -2.68 7.28
C VAL A 11 -9.50 -1.21 7.25
N ASN A 12 -9.92 -0.44 6.25
CA ASN A 12 -9.62 1.00 6.19
C ASN A 12 -10.22 1.76 7.38
N LEU A 13 -11.44 1.44 7.80
CA LEU A 13 -12.08 2.05 8.97
C LEU A 13 -11.35 1.68 10.28
N ILE A 14 -10.88 0.43 10.41
CA ILE A 14 -10.05 0.02 11.56
C ILE A 14 -8.77 0.84 11.60
N TYR A 15 -8.11 1.01 10.45
CA TYR A 15 -6.91 1.86 10.37
C TYR A 15 -7.23 3.31 10.76
N MET A 16 -8.33 3.87 10.28
CA MET A 16 -8.77 5.21 10.68
C MET A 16 -9.01 5.32 12.18
N ALA A 17 -9.61 4.31 12.81
CA ALA A 17 -9.80 4.29 14.27
C ALA A 17 -8.45 4.32 15.02
N VAL A 18 -7.45 3.57 14.55
CA VAL A 18 -6.08 3.61 15.11
C VAL A 18 -5.48 5.02 14.98
N LEU A 19 -5.63 5.66 13.82
CA LEU A 19 -5.12 7.02 13.60
C LEU A 19 -5.81 8.05 14.52
N ILE A 20 -7.12 7.93 14.72
CA ILE A 20 -7.88 8.81 15.62
C ILE A 20 -7.40 8.65 17.06
N ILE A 21 -7.22 7.42 17.54
CA ILE A 21 -6.69 7.16 18.89
C ILE A 21 -5.29 7.76 19.05
N THR A 22 -4.42 7.56 18.05
CA THR A 22 -3.07 8.12 18.07
C THR A 22 -3.10 9.66 18.03
N PHE A 23 -3.99 10.25 17.24
CA PHE A 23 -4.17 11.70 17.19
C PHE A 23 -4.55 12.28 18.57
N ILE A 24 -5.52 11.66 19.25
CA ILE A 24 -5.95 12.07 20.60
C ILE A 24 -4.78 11.95 21.58
N TYR A 25 -4.03 10.83 21.52
CA TYR A 25 -2.87 10.61 22.37
C TYR A 25 -1.78 11.68 22.16
N LYS A 26 -1.38 11.92 20.90
CA LYS A 26 -0.35 12.91 20.54
C LYS A 26 -0.79 14.34 20.89
N TYR A 27 -2.07 14.65 20.70
CA TYR A 27 -2.63 15.94 21.12
C TYR A 27 -2.57 16.13 22.64
N ALA A 28 -2.89 15.10 23.42
CA ALA A 28 -2.87 15.15 24.90
C ALA A 28 -1.44 15.37 25.45
N ILE A 29 -0.42 14.82 24.81
CA ILE A 29 1.00 15.02 25.21
C ILE A 29 1.63 16.27 24.56
N LYS A 30 0.84 17.08 23.81
CA LYS A 30 1.26 18.32 23.13
C LYS A 30 2.34 18.12 22.06
N ASP A 31 2.40 16.94 21.44
CA ASP A 31 3.28 16.61 20.33
C ASP A 31 2.61 17.00 19.01
N TYR A 32 2.54 18.29 18.74
CA TYR A 32 1.79 18.86 17.60
C TYR A 32 2.44 18.59 16.25
N ASP A 33 3.74 18.35 16.19
CA ASP A 33 4.47 18.09 14.96
C ASP A 33 4.00 16.78 14.29
N GLU A 34 3.60 15.80 15.11
CA GLU A 34 3.10 14.52 14.63
C GLU A 34 1.66 14.57 14.12
N LEU A 35 0.86 15.56 14.53
CA LEU A 35 -0.55 15.65 14.13
C LEU A 35 -0.71 15.81 12.60
N PHE A 36 0.19 16.57 11.97
CA PHE A 36 0.20 16.71 10.51
C PHE A 36 0.50 15.38 9.81
N ARG A 37 1.46 14.62 10.34
CA ARG A 37 1.83 13.29 9.78
C ARG A 37 0.70 12.29 9.92
N ILE A 38 -0.05 12.32 11.03
CA ILE A 38 -1.25 11.48 11.22
C ILE A 38 -2.33 11.87 10.21
N GLY A 39 -2.54 13.16 9.97
CA GLY A 39 -3.46 13.65 8.93
C GLY A 39 -3.06 13.14 7.53
N LEU A 40 -1.76 13.20 7.21
CA LEU A 40 -1.23 12.69 5.95
C LEU A 40 -1.48 11.17 5.82
N ALA A 41 -1.26 10.39 6.88
CA ALA A 41 -1.54 8.96 6.91
C ALA A 41 -3.02 8.67 6.63
N ALA A 42 -3.94 9.45 7.21
CA ALA A 42 -5.37 9.30 6.99
C ALA A 42 -5.77 9.60 5.53
N VAL A 43 -5.28 10.69 4.97
CA VAL A 43 -5.52 11.05 3.56
C VAL A 43 -4.98 9.97 2.63
N THR A 44 -3.76 9.49 2.87
CA THR A 44 -3.14 8.45 2.04
C THR A 44 -3.93 7.13 2.11
N ALA A 45 -4.43 6.74 3.28
CA ALA A 45 -5.26 5.53 3.43
C ALA A 45 -6.54 5.61 2.58
N TRP A 46 -7.20 6.77 2.54
CA TRP A 46 -8.36 6.99 1.68
C TRP A 46 -8.00 7.00 0.20
N ILE A 47 -6.88 7.61 -0.18
CA ILE A 47 -6.39 7.57 -1.57
C ILE A 47 -6.17 6.13 -2.00
N VAL A 48 -5.47 5.31 -1.20
CA VAL A 48 -5.24 3.88 -1.47
C VAL A 48 -6.58 3.15 -1.65
N TYR A 49 -7.55 3.36 -0.76
CA TYR A 49 -8.87 2.73 -0.86
C TYR A 49 -9.57 3.10 -2.17
N PHE A 50 -9.65 4.38 -2.53
CA PHE A 50 -10.32 4.82 -3.75
C PHE A 50 -9.58 4.36 -5.01
N VAL A 51 -8.26 4.49 -5.06
CA VAL A 51 -7.45 4.03 -6.20
C VAL A 51 -7.65 2.53 -6.44
N CYS A 52 -7.57 1.71 -5.39
CA CYS A 52 -7.80 0.27 -5.53
C CYS A 52 -9.24 -0.05 -5.95
N LYS A 53 -10.22 0.77 -5.57
CA LYS A 53 -11.64 0.56 -5.93
C LYS A 53 -11.97 0.94 -7.38
N ILE A 54 -11.35 1.98 -7.92
CA ILE A 54 -11.70 2.52 -9.25
C ILE A 54 -10.77 2.03 -10.38
N THR A 55 -9.60 1.47 -10.05
CA THR A 55 -8.62 1.01 -11.03
C THR A 55 -8.73 -0.51 -11.29
N PHE A 56 -7.82 -1.02 -12.12
CA PHE A 56 -7.66 -2.45 -12.37
C PHE A 56 -7.36 -3.26 -11.09
N LEU A 57 -6.86 -2.62 -10.03
CA LEU A 57 -6.53 -3.25 -8.75
C LEU A 57 -7.75 -3.81 -8.01
N LYS A 58 -8.98 -3.34 -8.34
CA LYS A 58 -10.22 -3.88 -7.75
C LYS A 58 -10.42 -5.38 -7.97
N LYS A 59 -9.73 -5.97 -8.97
CA LYS A 59 -9.77 -7.41 -9.24
C LYS A 59 -8.98 -8.24 -8.24
N SER A 60 -8.10 -7.60 -7.45
CA SER A 60 -7.24 -8.26 -6.47
C SER A 60 -7.33 -7.58 -5.10
N GLU A 61 -8.12 -8.13 -4.19
CA GLU A 61 -8.20 -7.65 -2.80
C GLU A 61 -6.83 -7.69 -2.11
N ILE A 62 -5.97 -8.63 -2.49
CA ILE A 62 -4.61 -8.77 -1.94
C ILE A 62 -3.79 -7.51 -2.21
N CYS A 63 -3.89 -6.91 -3.41
CA CYS A 63 -3.19 -5.67 -3.72
C CYS A 63 -3.57 -4.54 -2.77
N PHE A 64 -4.86 -4.40 -2.44
CA PHE A 64 -5.31 -3.41 -1.47
C PHE A 64 -4.66 -3.61 -0.11
N TYR A 65 -4.68 -4.85 0.43
CA TYR A 65 -4.11 -5.13 1.75
C TYR A 65 -2.59 -4.92 1.78
N VAL A 66 -1.89 -5.33 0.74
CA VAL A 66 -0.44 -5.16 0.63
C VAL A 66 -0.05 -3.68 0.55
N ILE A 67 -0.74 -2.90 -0.28
CA ILE A 67 -0.48 -1.46 -0.41
C ILE A 67 -0.83 -0.73 0.89
N LEU A 68 -1.95 -1.07 1.53
CA LEU A 68 -2.35 -0.47 2.80
C LEU A 68 -1.36 -0.81 3.92
N ALA A 69 -0.90 -2.07 4.02
CA ALA A 69 0.09 -2.49 5.00
C ALA A 69 1.44 -1.78 4.79
N PHE A 70 1.85 -1.60 3.54
CA PHE A 70 3.04 -0.82 3.21
C PHE A 70 2.89 0.65 3.61
N THR A 71 1.75 1.27 3.28
CA THR A 71 1.44 2.65 3.66
C THR A 71 1.42 2.83 5.18
N PHE A 72 0.83 1.87 5.90
CA PHE A 72 0.86 1.83 7.35
C PHE A 72 2.30 1.77 7.88
N SER A 73 3.12 0.88 7.33
CA SER A 73 4.52 0.76 7.75
C SER A 73 5.32 2.03 7.43
N ALA A 74 5.18 2.58 6.22
CA ALA A 74 5.98 3.72 5.78
C ALA A 74 5.57 5.03 6.49
N ILE A 75 4.28 5.34 6.57
CA ILE A 75 3.82 6.63 7.07
C ILE A 75 3.55 6.55 8.58
N TYR A 76 2.79 5.57 9.04
CA TYR A 76 2.41 5.50 10.45
C TYR A 76 3.56 5.03 11.33
N LEU A 77 4.16 3.86 11.05
CA LEU A 77 5.29 3.39 11.84
C LEU A 77 6.56 4.18 11.54
N GLY A 78 6.84 4.46 10.27
CA GLY A 78 8.05 5.15 9.85
C GLY A 78 8.12 6.58 10.33
N ASN A 79 7.09 7.39 10.05
CA ASN A 79 7.10 8.82 10.32
C ASN A 79 6.46 9.19 11.66
N VAL A 80 5.25 8.64 12.01
CA VAL A 80 4.56 9.03 13.27
C VAL A 80 5.24 8.44 14.51
N TRP A 81 5.77 7.22 14.41
CA TRP A 81 6.53 6.57 15.48
C TRP A 81 8.04 6.64 15.28
N ASP A 82 8.51 7.36 14.27
CA ASP A 82 9.92 7.69 14.02
C ASP A 82 10.84 6.46 13.85
N LEU A 83 10.29 5.34 13.31
CA LEU A 83 11.06 4.11 13.12
C LEU A 83 12.22 4.29 12.15
N TYR A 84 12.12 5.24 11.19
CA TYR A 84 13.22 5.59 10.31
C TYR A 84 14.47 6.04 11.07
N ARG A 85 14.29 6.72 12.21
CA ARG A 85 15.39 7.20 13.02
C ARG A 85 15.85 6.15 14.05
N ILE A 86 14.90 5.38 14.59
CA ILE A 86 15.18 4.38 15.64
C ILE A 86 15.89 3.16 15.06
N ILE A 87 15.49 2.71 13.86
CA ILE A 87 15.98 1.49 13.22
C ILE A 87 16.72 1.82 11.92
N PRO A 88 18.06 1.83 11.89
CA PRO A 88 18.82 2.28 10.71
C PRO A 88 18.58 1.49 9.42
N ILE A 89 18.12 0.23 9.53
CA ILE A 89 17.83 -0.64 8.37
C ILE A 89 16.38 -0.50 7.88
N TYR A 90 15.52 0.19 8.63
CA TYR A 90 14.08 0.25 8.35
C TYR A 90 13.77 0.84 6.98
N ASP A 91 14.43 1.93 6.62
CA ASP A 91 14.29 2.59 5.33
C ASP A 91 14.68 1.66 4.16
N LYS A 92 15.83 0.98 4.28
CA LYS A 92 16.29 0.02 3.27
C LYS A 92 15.32 -1.14 3.09
N LEU A 93 14.74 -1.64 4.19
CA LEU A 93 13.74 -2.70 4.16
C LEU A 93 12.48 -2.25 3.43
N LEU A 94 12.00 -1.04 3.71
CA LEU A 94 10.82 -0.49 3.03
C LEU A 94 11.09 -0.23 1.54
N HIS A 95 12.27 0.23 1.17
CA HIS A 95 12.65 0.34 -0.24
C HIS A 95 12.63 -1.01 -0.96
N LEU A 96 13.17 -2.06 -0.33
CA LEU A 96 13.09 -3.42 -0.88
C LEU A 96 11.64 -3.88 -1.06
N LEU A 97 10.81 -3.69 -0.01
CA LEU A 97 9.39 -4.05 -0.05
C LEU A 97 8.62 -3.26 -1.12
N SER A 98 8.91 -1.98 -1.30
CA SER A 98 8.27 -1.17 -2.34
C SER A 98 8.53 -1.74 -3.73
N GLY A 99 9.76 -2.18 -4.03
CA GLY A 99 10.10 -2.84 -5.30
C GLY A 99 9.26 -4.10 -5.54
N VAL A 100 9.11 -4.95 -4.51
CA VAL A 100 8.27 -6.15 -4.59
C VAL A 100 6.81 -5.80 -4.83
N ILE A 101 6.28 -4.79 -4.13
CA ILE A 101 4.89 -4.34 -4.28
C ILE A 101 4.63 -3.82 -5.69
N ILE A 102 5.54 -3.00 -6.22
CA ILE A 102 5.44 -2.48 -7.59
C ILE A 102 5.48 -3.62 -8.61
N ALA A 103 6.31 -4.65 -8.40
CA ALA A 103 6.32 -5.83 -9.26
C ALA A 103 4.98 -6.59 -9.21
N ILE A 104 4.37 -6.74 -8.04
CA ILE A 104 3.02 -7.34 -7.89
C ILE A 104 1.97 -6.52 -8.64
N ILE A 105 2.01 -5.19 -8.52
CA ILE A 105 1.10 -4.28 -9.25
C ILE A 105 1.30 -4.44 -10.77
N GLY A 106 2.55 -4.50 -11.22
CA GLY A 106 2.89 -4.75 -12.63
C GLY A 106 2.32 -6.09 -13.13
N PHE A 107 2.41 -7.14 -12.33
CA PHE A 107 1.83 -8.45 -12.65
C PHE A 107 0.30 -8.38 -12.79
N VAL A 108 -0.38 -7.72 -11.84
CA VAL A 108 -1.85 -7.55 -11.90
C VAL A 108 -2.25 -6.69 -13.09
N LEU A 109 -1.46 -5.67 -13.43
CA LEU A 109 -1.68 -4.86 -14.63
C LEU A 109 -1.55 -5.71 -15.90
N PHE A 110 -0.52 -6.55 -16.00
CA PHE A 110 -0.37 -7.46 -17.12
C PHE A 110 -1.57 -8.40 -17.26
N LEU A 111 -2.02 -8.99 -16.14
CA LEU A 111 -3.23 -9.82 -16.13
C LEU A 111 -4.46 -9.07 -16.60
N TYR A 112 -4.60 -7.82 -16.17
CA TYR A 112 -5.72 -6.97 -16.59
C TYR A 112 -5.71 -6.71 -18.08
N LEU A 113 -4.56 -6.32 -18.66
CA LEU A 113 -4.40 -6.05 -20.07
C LEU A 113 -4.62 -7.30 -20.95
N ASN A 114 -4.30 -8.48 -20.42
CA ASN A 114 -4.44 -9.75 -21.12
C ASN A 114 -5.79 -10.46 -20.84
N ASN A 115 -6.78 -9.75 -20.30
CA ASN A 115 -8.10 -10.28 -19.94
C ASN A 115 -8.05 -11.55 -19.05
N GLY A 116 -7.01 -11.69 -18.23
CA GLY A 116 -6.80 -12.85 -17.36
C GLY A 116 -6.32 -14.12 -18.10
N ASN A 117 -6.06 -14.04 -19.40
CA ASN A 117 -5.60 -15.18 -20.20
C ASN A 117 -4.07 -15.35 -20.07
N ILE A 118 -3.65 -16.12 -19.08
CA ILE A 118 -2.30 -16.70 -19.05
C ILE A 118 -2.43 -18.16 -19.50
N LYS A 119 -2.39 -18.39 -20.80
CA LYS A 119 -2.36 -19.75 -21.34
C LYS A 119 -0.97 -20.01 -21.92
N GLY A 120 -0.29 -20.99 -21.33
CA GLY A 120 1.04 -21.44 -21.76
C GLY A 120 2.21 -20.80 -21.01
N ASP A 121 3.33 -21.53 -20.99
CA ASP A 121 4.55 -21.13 -20.27
C ASP A 121 5.11 -19.79 -20.76
N PHE A 122 5.02 -19.52 -22.06
CA PHE A 122 5.49 -18.27 -22.66
C PHE A 122 4.81 -17.03 -22.07
N ASN A 123 3.48 -17.08 -21.87
CA ASN A 123 2.74 -15.96 -21.28
C ASN A 123 3.09 -15.72 -19.82
N THR A 124 3.41 -16.79 -19.07
CA THR A 124 3.84 -16.70 -17.69
C THR A 124 5.21 -16.03 -17.58
N TYR A 125 6.19 -16.44 -18.40
CA TYR A 125 7.50 -15.80 -18.46
C TYR A 125 7.40 -14.33 -18.85
N PHE A 126 6.55 -13.99 -19.82
CA PHE A 126 6.34 -12.62 -20.24
C PHE A 126 5.73 -11.75 -19.14
N ALA A 127 4.78 -12.29 -18.35
CA ALA A 127 4.19 -11.61 -17.21
C ALA A 127 5.23 -11.30 -16.13
N VAL A 128 6.11 -12.25 -15.83
CA VAL A 128 7.19 -12.06 -14.85
C VAL A 128 8.20 -11.01 -15.32
N ILE A 129 8.67 -11.13 -16.57
CA ILE A 129 9.61 -10.15 -17.16
C ILE A 129 9.00 -8.75 -17.18
N PHE A 130 7.73 -8.62 -17.60
CA PHE A 130 7.01 -7.35 -17.60
C PHE A 130 6.95 -6.73 -16.19
N SER A 131 6.64 -7.55 -15.17
CA SER A 131 6.56 -7.12 -13.77
C SER A 131 7.89 -6.60 -13.25
N ILE A 132 8.99 -7.27 -13.59
CA ILE A 132 10.35 -6.86 -13.21
C ILE A 132 10.73 -5.55 -13.90
N ILE A 133 10.52 -5.43 -15.21
CA ILE A 133 10.81 -4.22 -15.98
C ILE A 133 9.96 -3.05 -15.45
N PHE A 134 8.68 -3.30 -15.17
CA PHE A 134 7.78 -2.29 -14.60
C PHE A 134 8.26 -1.80 -13.24
N SER A 135 8.73 -2.72 -12.38
CA SER A 135 9.28 -2.37 -11.07
C SER A 135 10.56 -1.54 -11.18
N ILE A 136 11.47 -1.90 -12.09
CA ILE A 136 12.71 -1.15 -12.33
C ILE A 136 12.39 0.25 -12.89
N ALA A 137 11.48 0.34 -13.87
CA ALA A 137 11.09 1.62 -14.44
C ALA A 137 10.43 2.55 -13.41
N ALA A 138 9.56 2.01 -12.55
CA ALA A 138 8.91 2.78 -11.49
C ALA A 138 9.87 3.20 -10.36
N ALA A 139 10.90 2.39 -10.08
CA ALA A 139 11.92 2.73 -9.08
C ALA A 139 12.97 3.72 -9.60
N GLY A 140 13.10 3.86 -10.91
CA GLY A 140 14.04 4.78 -11.56
C GLY A 140 13.48 6.19 -11.84
N LEU A 141 12.18 6.38 -11.56
CA LEU A 141 11.51 7.68 -11.63
C LEU A 141 11.49 8.34 -10.25
#